data_fd38b651556a471d43c58e6264d16310
#
_entry.id   fd38b651556a471d43c58e6264d16310
#
_cell.length_a   1.000
_cell.length_b   1.000
_cell.length_c   1.000
_cell.angle_alpha   90.00
_cell.angle_beta   90.00
_cell.angle_gamma   90.00
#
_symmetry.space_group_name_H-M   'P 1'
#
loop_
_entity.id
_entity.type
_entity.pdbx_description
1 polymer ?
#
loop_
_entity_poly.entity_id
_entity_poly.type
_entity_poly.pdbx_seq_one_letter_code
_entity_poly.pdbx_strand_id
1 'polypeptide(L)'
;MLRRIVLAFAVLALAGSAASLASGAGVPAFPSSGTHWTYSWHDTPTGSTASLRGLSAVSASTAWASGSVGTVLRTVDRGATWQQVGPPGTELLQFRDIEAFDADHAVILSIGNGSDSRIYVTSDAGQSWTLAFENDDANAFYDCMTFFDDRRGLALSDPPDGNKFRIISTSDGGQTWHVVDPAGMPPALAGEFAFAASGQCLASDHGRSAWFGTGGGAEARVFRSNDRGQTWSVSATGILSSPSAGINALAFNGQQRGLAVGGDFAAPTASPDNFASTRNGGSTWQLVPGAPPEYRSGAAWVDGHSVIAVGLTGSDVSTNGGTTWQRFDDGSLHTTDCASPVSCWASGANGRAAYLVR
;
A
#
# COMPACT_ATOMS: atom_id res chain seq x y z
N MET A 1 -29.87 -4.32 2.89
CA MET A 1 -29.36 -4.58 1.52
C MET A 1 -28.95 -3.25 0.89
N LEU A 2 -27.74 -2.75 1.16
CA LEU A 2 -27.16 -1.61 0.45
C LEU A 2 -26.23 -2.15 -0.63
N ARG A 3 -26.61 -1.99 -1.90
CA ARG A 3 -25.73 -2.27 -3.03
C ARG A 3 -24.57 -1.26 -3.01
N ARG A 4 -23.35 -1.73 -2.82
CA ARG A 4 -22.14 -0.91 -3.03
C ARG A 4 -22.01 -0.65 -4.54
N ILE A 5 -22.13 0.63 -4.90
CA ILE A 5 -22.00 1.07 -6.30
C ILE A 5 -20.50 1.31 -6.55
N VAL A 6 -19.94 0.55 -7.47
CA VAL A 6 -18.62 0.85 -8.04
C VAL A 6 -18.82 1.99 -9.03
N LEU A 7 -18.49 3.22 -8.64
CA LEU A 7 -18.54 4.38 -9.54
C LEU A 7 -17.24 4.49 -10.31
N ALA A 8 -17.34 4.30 -11.61
CA ALA A 8 -16.29 4.71 -12.55
C ALA A 8 -16.41 6.23 -12.75
N PHE A 9 -15.38 7.00 -12.41
CA PHE A 9 -15.34 8.44 -12.62
C PHE A 9 -14.69 8.78 -13.96
N ALA A 10 -15.45 9.49 -14.79
CA ALA A 10 -14.94 10.24 -15.93
C ALA A 10 -14.43 11.60 -15.43
N VAL A 11 -13.21 11.96 -15.77
CA VAL A 11 -12.60 13.25 -15.44
C VAL A 11 -13.03 14.29 -16.47
N LEU A 12 -13.73 15.33 -16.02
CA LEU A 12 -14.02 16.53 -16.79
C LEU A 12 -12.97 17.59 -16.45
N ALA A 13 -12.19 18.01 -17.44
CA ALA A 13 -11.24 19.10 -17.33
C ALA A 13 -11.96 20.45 -17.46
N LEU A 14 -11.83 21.32 -16.45
CA LEU A 14 -12.22 22.74 -16.54
C LEU A 14 -10.98 23.62 -16.39
N ALA A 15 -10.72 24.38 -17.42
CA ALA A 15 -9.70 25.41 -17.47
C ALA A 15 -10.23 26.69 -16.78
N GLY A 16 -9.47 27.24 -15.85
CA GLY A 16 -9.76 28.50 -15.16
C GLY A 16 -8.51 29.34 -14.95
N SER A 17 -8.59 30.59 -15.36
CA SER A 17 -7.55 31.60 -15.57
C SER A 17 -6.89 32.09 -14.29
N ALA A 18 -5.59 32.41 -14.39
CA ALA A 18 -4.73 33.02 -13.38
C ALA A 18 -5.04 34.49 -13.10
N ALA A 19 -4.99 34.89 -11.85
CA ALA A 19 -4.80 36.29 -11.43
C ALA A 19 -3.61 36.39 -10.46
N SER A 20 -2.62 37.14 -10.85
CA SER A 20 -1.40 37.48 -10.12
C SER A 20 -1.68 38.57 -9.08
N LEU A 21 -1.16 38.44 -7.84
CA LEU A 21 -0.90 39.54 -6.94
C LEU A 21 0.42 39.34 -6.16
N ALA A 22 1.11 40.43 -6.00
CA ALA A 22 2.52 40.55 -5.67
C ALA A 22 2.83 40.72 -4.17
N SER A 23 4.03 40.26 -3.82
CA SER A 23 5.06 40.79 -2.89
C SER A 23 4.75 41.03 -1.42
N GLY A 24 5.57 40.42 -0.56
CA GLY A 24 5.82 40.83 0.83
C GLY A 24 6.98 40.10 1.50
N ALA A 25 8.10 40.82 1.66
CA ALA A 25 9.19 40.69 2.65
C ALA A 25 9.84 39.33 2.92
N GLY A 26 11.11 39.22 2.52
CA GLY A 26 12.01 38.09 2.77
C GLY A 26 12.39 37.90 4.23
N VAL A 27 12.35 36.66 4.68
CA VAL A 27 13.03 36.18 5.88
C VAL A 27 14.42 35.67 5.44
N PRO A 28 15.52 36.03 6.16
CA PRO A 28 16.86 35.61 5.76
C PRO A 28 17.03 34.10 5.88
N ALA A 29 17.43 33.47 4.79
CA ALA A 29 17.75 32.03 4.75
C ALA A 29 19.07 31.79 5.49
N PHE A 30 19.06 30.88 6.47
CA PHE A 30 20.27 30.32 7.05
C PHE A 30 20.91 29.34 6.06
N PRO A 31 22.23 29.36 5.84
CA PRO A 31 22.90 28.39 4.99
C PRO A 31 22.95 27.04 5.72
N SER A 32 22.14 26.10 5.31
CA SER A 32 22.29 24.68 5.70
C SER A 32 23.36 24.05 4.80
N SER A 33 24.56 23.85 5.32
CA SER A 33 25.57 22.98 4.73
C SER A 33 25.23 21.52 5.00
N GLY A 34 24.22 21.01 4.32
CA GLY A 34 23.88 19.59 4.26
C GLY A 34 23.86 19.18 2.80
N THR A 35 24.40 18.02 2.47
CA THR A 35 24.22 17.39 1.16
C THR A 35 22.71 17.30 0.88
N HIS A 36 22.22 18.20 0.03
CA HIS A 36 20.84 18.16 -0.45
C HIS A 36 20.74 16.95 -1.38
N TRP A 37 20.23 15.83 -0.88
CA TRP A 37 19.79 14.73 -1.74
C TRP A 37 18.59 15.22 -2.55
N THR A 38 18.71 15.21 -3.87
CA THR A 38 17.58 15.46 -4.76
C THR A 38 16.92 14.13 -5.09
N TYR A 39 15.75 13.88 -4.49
CA TYR A 39 14.96 12.70 -4.82
C TYR A 39 14.19 12.95 -6.12
N SER A 40 14.14 11.96 -7.00
CA SER A 40 13.31 11.97 -8.20
C SER A 40 12.91 10.54 -8.60
N TRP A 41 11.77 10.41 -9.27
CA TRP A 41 11.39 9.16 -9.94
C TRP A 41 11.96 9.14 -11.36
N HIS A 42 12.58 8.02 -11.72
CA HIS A 42 12.93 7.72 -13.11
C HIS A 42 11.88 6.78 -13.66
N ASP A 43 11.01 7.31 -14.52
CA ASP A 43 9.93 6.54 -15.12
C ASP A 43 10.46 5.47 -16.08
N THR A 44 9.85 4.30 -16.03
CA THR A 44 10.19 3.13 -16.87
C THR A 44 8.94 2.73 -17.66
N PRO A 45 8.96 2.78 -19.00
CA PRO A 45 7.78 2.51 -19.80
C PRO A 45 7.37 1.04 -19.72
N THR A 46 6.21 0.77 -19.16
CA THR A 46 5.69 -0.61 -19.01
C THR A 46 4.95 -1.13 -20.24
N GLY A 47 4.53 -0.26 -21.14
CA GLY A 47 3.63 -0.60 -22.24
C GLY A 47 2.18 -0.89 -21.83
N SER A 48 1.87 -0.84 -20.53
CA SER A 48 0.53 -1.09 -19.99
C SER A 48 -0.23 0.22 -19.74
N THR A 49 -1.55 0.16 -19.77
CA THR A 49 -2.44 1.25 -19.33
C THR A 49 -3.18 0.92 -18.03
N ALA A 50 -2.87 -0.22 -17.41
CA ALA A 50 -3.51 -0.66 -16.19
C ALA A 50 -3.23 0.29 -15.01
N SER A 51 -4.13 0.32 -14.04
CA SER A 51 -3.88 0.93 -12.74
C SER A 51 -3.06 -0.04 -11.91
N LEU A 52 -1.75 0.19 -11.79
CA LEU A 52 -0.82 -0.66 -11.05
C LEU A 52 -0.86 -0.29 -9.58
N ARG A 53 -1.36 -1.20 -8.74
CA ARG A 53 -1.58 -0.95 -7.31
C ARG A 53 -0.78 -1.86 -6.38
N GLY A 54 -0.45 -3.07 -6.81
CA GLY A 54 0.51 -3.93 -6.12
C GLY A 54 1.91 -3.71 -6.67
N LEU A 55 2.91 -3.80 -5.79
CA LEU A 55 4.32 -3.66 -6.15
C LEU A 55 5.19 -4.42 -5.15
N SER A 56 6.13 -5.19 -5.66
CA SER A 56 7.17 -5.83 -4.86
C SER A 56 8.54 -5.56 -5.47
N ALA A 57 9.38 -4.86 -4.72
CA ALA A 57 10.75 -4.54 -5.07
C ALA A 57 11.68 -5.66 -4.60
N VAL A 58 12.22 -6.46 -5.52
CA VAL A 58 13.15 -7.54 -5.19
C VAL A 58 14.59 -7.03 -5.12
N SER A 59 14.98 -6.17 -6.05
CA SER A 59 16.33 -5.61 -6.13
C SER A 59 16.35 -4.31 -6.96
N ALA A 60 17.55 -3.75 -7.16
CA ALA A 60 17.71 -2.58 -8.04
C ALA A 60 17.36 -2.89 -9.51
N SER A 61 17.41 -4.14 -9.94
CA SER A 61 17.08 -4.55 -11.31
C SER A 61 15.77 -5.31 -11.43
N THR A 62 15.24 -5.87 -10.35
CA THR A 62 14.09 -6.78 -10.37
C THR A 62 12.94 -6.20 -9.55
N ALA A 63 11.79 -6.06 -10.18
CA ALA A 63 10.54 -5.67 -9.55
C ALA A 63 9.36 -6.34 -10.23
N TRP A 64 8.29 -6.53 -9.46
CA TRP A 64 6.99 -7.00 -9.92
C TRP A 64 5.93 -5.95 -9.61
N ALA A 65 4.98 -5.77 -10.51
CA ALA A 65 3.84 -4.89 -10.32
C ALA A 65 2.55 -5.60 -10.74
N SER A 66 1.47 -5.36 -10.00
CA SER A 66 0.15 -5.92 -10.31
C SER A 66 -0.92 -4.84 -10.34
N GLY A 67 -2.02 -5.10 -11.06
CA GLY A 67 -3.03 -4.06 -11.23
C GLY A 67 -4.35 -4.54 -11.82
N SER A 68 -5.07 -3.58 -12.38
CA SER A 68 -6.36 -3.81 -13.01
C SER A 68 -6.25 -4.68 -14.25
N VAL A 69 -7.38 -5.29 -14.64
CA VAL A 69 -7.54 -6.07 -15.89
C VAL A 69 -6.58 -7.28 -15.92
N GLY A 70 -6.43 -7.96 -14.78
CA GLY A 70 -5.56 -9.16 -14.68
C GLY A 70 -4.08 -8.89 -14.92
N THR A 71 -3.65 -7.62 -14.84
CA THR A 71 -2.28 -7.24 -15.16
C THR A 71 -1.30 -7.68 -14.08
N VAL A 72 -0.25 -8.39 -14.48
CA VAL A 72 0.96 -8.61 -13.69
C VAL A 72 2.18 -8.36 -14.58
N LEU A 73 3.06 -7.48 -14.16
CA LEU A 73 4.25 -7.06 -14.88
C LEU A 73 5.50 -7.46 -14.09
N ARG A 74 6.55 -7.85 -14.80
CA ARG A 74 7.84 -8.19 -14.21
C ARG A 74 8.98 -7.55 -15.01
N THR A 75 9.97 -6.99 -14.31
CA THR A 75 11.24 -6.56 -14.87
C THR A 75 12.41 -7.22 -14.18
N VAL A 76 13.51 -7.45 -14.90
CA VAL A 76 14.80 -7.94 -14.37
C VAL A 76 15.98 -7.10 -14.86
N ASP A 77 15.70 -6.01 -15.56
CA ASP A 77 16.70 -5.15 -16.22
C ASP A 77 16.53 -3.66 -15.83
N ARG A 78 16.08 -3.43 -14.57
CA ARG A 78 15.84 -2.09 -14.01
C ARG A 78 14.79 -1.31 -14.77
N GLY A 79 13.76 -1.99 -15.28
CA GLY A 79 12.65 -1.38 -15.99
C GLY A 79 12.95 -0.97 -17.42
N ALA A 80 14.11 -1.37 -17.99
CA ALA A 80 14.37 -1.20 -19.40
C ALA A 80 13.34 -1.95 -20.24
N THR A 81 12.92 -3.12 -19.77
CA THR A 81 11.78 -3.88 -20.30
C THR A 81 10.89 -4.40 -19.18
N TRP A 82 9.58 -4.45 -19.46
CA TRP A 82 8.58 -5.08 -18.62
C TRP A 82 7.86 -6.18 -19.38
N GLN A 83 7.73 -7.34 -18.78
CA GLN A 83 7.05 -8.49 -19.33
C GLN A 83 5.66 -8.60 -18.71
N GLN A 84 4.61 -8.75 -19.52
CA GLN A 84 3.29 -9.13 -19.05
C GLN A 84 3.29 -10.63 -18.75
N VAL A 85 3.07 -10.98 -17.49
CA VAL A 85 3.20 -12.36 -16.98
C VAL A 85 2.00 -12.79 -16.15
N GLY A 86 0.88 -12.09 -16.23
CA GLY A 86 -0.34 -12.39 -15.47
C GLY A 86 -1.00 -13.72 -15.87
N PRO A 87 -1.73 -14.36 -14.95
CA PRO A 87 -2.45 -15.62 -15.23
C PRO A 87 -3.47 -15.41 -16.36
N PRO A 88 -3.55 -16.30 -17.34
CA PRO A 88 -4.54 -16.21 -18.41
C PRO A 88 -5.97 -16.41 -17.86
N GLY A 89 -6.95 -15.71 -18.43
CA GLY A 89 -8.36 -15.79 -18.03
C GLY A 89 -8.71 -15.00 -16.77
N THR A 90 -7.82 -14.06 -16.37
CA THR A 90 -8.00 -13.20 -15.18
C THR A 90 -8.28 -11.74 -15.53
N GLU A 91 -8.64 -11.44 -16.76
CA GLU A 91 -8.82 -10.08 -17.29
C GLU A 91 -9.92 -9.28 -16.56
N LEU A 92 -10.81 -9.97 -15.85
CA LEU A 92 -11.85 -9.34 -15.02
C LEU A 92 -11.39 -9.07 -13.59
N LEU A 93 -10.26 -9.65 -13.17
CA LEU A 93 -9.75 -9.50 -11.81
C LEU A 93 -8.95 -8.22 -11.63
N GLN A 94 -8.92 -7.77 -10.37
CA GLN A 94 -8.18 -6.58 -9.92
C GLN A 94 -7.08 -7.05 -8.96
N PHE A 95 -5.86 -7.26 -9.47
CA PHE A 95 -4.73 -7.61 -8.61
C PHE A 95 -4.23 -6.37 -7.88
N ARG A 96 -4.50 -6.30 -6.58
CA ARG A 96 -4.17 -5.14 -5.74
C ARG A 96 -2.94 -5.36 -4.89
N ASP A 97 -2.47 -6.60 -4.82
CA ASP A 97 -1.30 -6.94 -4.04
C ASP A 97 -0.44 -7.98 -4.73
N ILE A 98 0.87 -7.91 -4.50
CA ILE A 98 1.88 -8.84 -5.00
C ILE A 98 3.05 -8.89 -4.04
N GLU A 99 3.46 -10.10 -3.66
CA GLU A 99 4.67 -10.37 -2.89
C GLU A 99 5.59 -11.25 -3.73
N ALA A 100 6.77 -10.75 -4.06
CA ALA A 100 7.78 -11.49 -4.81
C ALA A 100 8.99 -11.77 -3.94
N PHE A 101 9.40 -13.04 -3.86
CA PHE A 101 10.54 -13.47 -3.06
C PHE A 101 11.85 -13.34 -3.83
N ASP A 102 11.75 -13.45 -5.16
CA ASP A 102 12.87 -13.31 -6.10
C ASP A 102 12.37 -13.01 -7.53
N ALA A 103 13.21 -13.23 -8.52
CA ALA A 103 12.86 -13.02 -9.92
C ALA A 103 11.84 -14.04 -10.45
N ASP A 104 11.71 -15.22 -9.84
CA ASP A 104 10.95 -16.33 -10.38
C ASP A 104 9.72 -16.69 -9.54
N HIS A 105 9.73 -16.33 -8.24
CA HIS A 105 8.69 -16.69 -7.27
C HIS A 105 7.90 -15.47 -6.82
N ALA A 106 6.58 -15.51 -7.01
CA ALA A 106 5.66 -14.47 -6.57
C ALA A 106 4.29 -15.03 -6.21
N VAL A 107 3.60 -14.30 -5.33
CA VAL A 107 2.20 -14.52 -4.92
C VAL A 107 1.43 -13.24 -5.24
N ILE A 108 0.25 -13.38 -5.85
CA ILE A 108 -0.63 -12.25 -6.17
C ILE A 108 -2.01 -12.45 -5.56
N LEU A 109 -2.62 -11.35 -5.13
CA LEU A 109 -3.97 -11.30 -4.58
C LEU A 109 -4.88 -10.43 -5.45
N SER A 110 -6.00 -10.99 -5.90
CA SER A 110 -7.09 -10.18 -6.44
C SER A 110 -8.11 -9.83 -5.38
N ILE A 111 -8.67 -8.62 -5.47
CA ILE A 111 -9.73 -8.15 -4.60
C ILE A 111 -11.10 -8.40 -5.23
N GLY A 112 -12.13 -8.43 -4.39
CA GLY A 112 -13.53 -8.51 -4.79
C GLY A 112 -14.35 -9.33 -3.80
N ASN A 113 -15.65 -9.35 -3.97
CA ASN A 113 -16.54 -10.17 -3.16
C ASN A 113 -16.55 -11.62 -3.67
N GLY A 114 -16.66 -12.57 -2.73
CA GLY A 114 -16.73 -13.97 -3.09
C GLY A 114 -15.54 -14.42 -3.94
N SER A 115 -15.79 -15.15 -5.00
CA SER A 115 -14.76 -15.74 -5.87
C SER A 115 -13.94 -14.76 -6.70
N ASP A 116 -14.16 -13.44 -6.60
CA ASP A 116 -13.27 -12.44 -7.18
C ASP A 116 -12.00 -12.23 -6.31
N SER A 117 -12.07 -12.55 -5.01
CA SER A 117 -10.89 -12.61 -4.14
C SER A 117 -10.18 -13.95 -4.34
N ARG A 118 -9.02 -13.92 -4.98
CA ARG A 118 -8.20 -15.10 -5.31
C ARG A 118 -6.73 -14.84 -5.03
N ILE A 119 -6.01 -15.92 -4.70
CA ILE A 119 -4.56 -15.91 -4.60
C ILE A 119 -3.98 -16.89 -5.62
N TYR A 120 -3.02 -16.42 -6.40
CA TYR A 120 -2.25 -17.23 -7.33
C TYR A 120 -0.78 -17.21 -6.97
N VAL A 121 -0.09 -18.31 -7.27
CA VAL A 121 1.35 -18.49 -7.01
C VAL A 121 2.06 -18.88 -8.28
N THR A 122 3.22 -18.32 -8.53
CA THR A 122 4.17 -18.73 -9.56
C THR A 122 5.51 -19.08 -8.97
N SER A 123 6.23 -20.01 -9.60
CA SER A 123 7.62 -20.38 -9.30
C SER A 123 8.50 -20.42 -10.56
N ASP A 124 8.01 -19.87 -11.67
CA ASP A 124 8.66 -19.92 -12.97
C ASP A 124 8.61 -18.58 -13.71
N ALA A 125 8.74 -17.48 -12.96
CA ALA A 125 8.74 -16.12 -13.49
C ALA A 125 7.40 -15.69 -14.13
N GLY A 126 6.29 -16.30 -13.70
CA GLY A 126 4.96 -16.05 -14.24
C GLY A 126 4.67 -16.73 -15.58
N GLN A 127 5.49 -17.71 -15.99
CA GLN A 127 5.17 -18.53 -17.16
C GLN A 127 3.96 -19.42 -16.90
N SER A 128 3.78 -19.87 -15.65
CA SER A 128 2.56 -20.53 -15.17
C SER A 128 2.16 -20.04 -13.78
N TRP A 129 0.88 -20.16 -13.48
CA TRP A 129 0.30 -19.78 -12.21
C TRP A 129 -0.63 -20.88 -11.69
N THR A 130 -0.54 -21.15 -10.39
CA THR A 130 -1.44 -22.04 -9.68
C THR A 130 -2.43 -21.22 -8.87
N LEU A 131 -3.74 -21.47 -9.01
CA LEU A 131 -4.76 -20.93 -8.13
C LEU A 131 -4.62 -21.63 -6.77
N ALA A 132 -4.12 -20.90 -5.78
CA ALA A 132 -3.83 -21.41 -4.44
C ALA A 132 -4.98 -21.17 -3.44
N PHE A 133 -5.78 -20.14 -3.69
CA PHE A 133 -6.96 -19.81 -2.88
C PHE A 133 -8.01 -19.16 -3.75
N GLU A 134 -9.27 -19.58 -3.58
CA GLU A 134 -10.47 -18.92 -4.08
C GLU A 134 -11.43 -18.75 -2.91
N ASN A 135 -11.87 -17.52 -2.67
CA ASN A 135 -12.80 -17.24 -1.59
C ASN A 135 -14.21 -17.74 -1.93
N ASP A 136 -14.78 -18.54 -1.05
CA ASP A 136 -16.12 -19.13 -1.16
C ASP A 136 -17.20 -18.40 -0.34
N ASP A 137 -16.81 -17.40 0.47
CA ASP A 137 -17.73 -16.58 1.26
C ASP A 137 -18.11 -15.30 0.50
N ALA A 138 -19.35 -15.21 0.06
CA ALA A 138 -19.85 -14.06 -0.72
C ALA A 138 -19.77 -12.71 0.01
N ASN A 139 -19.59 -12.71 1.33
CA ASN A 139 -19.48 -11.50 2.14
C ASN A 139 -18.02 -11.13 2.45
N ALA A 140 -17.08 -12.04 2.27
CA ALA A 140 -15.67 -11.74 2.46
C ALA A 140 -15.10 -10.99 1.25
N PHE A 141 -14.23 -10.02 1.54
CA PHE A 141 -13.52 -9.20 0.56
C PHE A 141 -12.08 -9.08 1.02
N TYR A 142 -11.15 -9.75 0.34
CA TYR A 142 -9.74 -9.73 0.70
C TYR A 142 -9.07 -8.50 0.10
N ASP A 143 -8.35 -7.72 0.94
CA ASP A 143 -7.81 -6.40 0.61
C ASP A 143 -6.31 -6.41 0.31
N CYS A 144 -5.54 -7.14 1.11
CA CYS A 144 -4.09 -7.15 1.07
C CYS A 144 -3.50 -8.39 1.74
N MET A 145 -2.22 -8.65 1.47
CA MET A 145 -1.46 -9.73 2.08
C MET A 145 -0.07 -9.24 2.48
N THR A 146 0.62 -10.01 3.31
CA THR A 146 2.05 -9.80 3.63
C THR A 146 2.70 -11.11 4.00
N PHE A 147 4.02 -11.20 3.82
CA PHE A 147 4.80 -12.36 4.22
C PHE A 147 5.82 -12.00 5.31
N PHE A 148 6.01 -12.91 6.26
CA PHE A 148 7.06 -12.83 7.28
C PHE A 148 8.40 -13.34 6.76
N ASP A 149 8.34 -14.29 5.86
CA ASP A 149 9.44 -14.95 5.16
C ASP A 149 8.88 -15.60 3.87
N ASP A 150 9.72 -16.28 3.11
CA ASP A 150 9.35 -16.97 1.87
C ASP A 150 8.33 -18.10 2.02
N ARG A 151 7.94 -18.44 3.25
CA ARG A 151 6.99 -19.52 3.56
C ARG A 151 5.72 -19.07 4.25
N ARG A 152 5.82 -18.10 5.16
CA ARG A 152 4.74 -17.73 6.08
C ARG A 152 4.17 -16.37 5.75
N GLY A 153 2.87 -16.32 5.50
CA GLY A 153 2.16 -15.11 5.16
C GLY A 153 0.76 -15.05 5.74
N LEU A 154 0.17 -13.87 5.65
CA LEU A 154 -1.20 -13.56 6.01
C LEU A 154 -1.90 -12.84 4.87
N ALA A 155 -3.21 -13.03 4.73
CA ALA A 155 -4.06 -12.15 3.94
C ALA A 155 -5.28 -11.73 4.77
N LEU A 156 -5.66 -10.46 4.59
CA LEU A 156 -6.68 -9.77 5.35
C LEU A 156 -7.95 -9.61 4.51
N SER A 157 -9.09 -9.95 5.10
CA SER A 157 -10.42 -9.60 4.58
C SER A 157 -11.15 -8.67 5.53
N ASP A 158 -11.94 -7.77 4.97
CA ASP A 158 -13.01 -7.05 5.65
C ASP A 158 -13.86 -8.00 6.51
N PRO A 159 -14.55 -7.51 7.56
CA PRO A 159 -15.39 -8.33 8.40
C PRO A 159 -16.59 -8.93 7.63
N PRO A 160 -16.61 -10.25 7.33
CA PRO A 160 -17.70 -10.84 6.53
C PRO A 160 -19.06 -10.81 7.23
N ASP A 161 -19.05 -10.84 8.55
CA ASP A 161 -20.23 -10.76 9.42
C ASP A 161 -20.45 -9.36 10.01
N GLY A 162 -19.62 -8.38 9.62
CA GLY A 162 -19.64 -7.02 10.15
C GLY A 162 -19.07 -6.89 11.56
N ASN A 163 -18.50 -7.94 12.14
CA ASN A 163 -18.02 -7.97 13.52
C ASN A 163 -16.51 -8.11 13.63
N LYS A 164 -15.89 -9.05 12.89
CA LYS A 164 -14.45 -9.31 12.99
C LYS A 164 -13.81 -9.39 11.62
N PHE A 165 -12.63 -8.78 11.50
CA PHE A 165 -11.79 -8.98 10.33
C PHE A 165 -11.41 -10.46 10.22
N ARG A 166 -11.36 -10.97 8.99
CA ARG A 166 -10.93 -12.33 8.72
C ARG A 166 -9.47 -12.35 8.28
N ILE A 167 -8.71 -13.26 8.85
CA ILE A 167 -7.33 -13.53 8.43
C ILE A 167 -7.28 -14.96 7.88
N ILE A 168 -6.60 -15.12 6.75
CA ILE A 168 -6.10 -16.42 6.31
C ILE A 168 -4.57 -16.43 6.41
N SER A 169 -3.99 -17.59 6.65
CA SER A 169 -2.53 -17.75 6.80
C SER A 169 -2.02 -18.89 5.93
N THR A 170 -0.79 -18.76 5.51
CA THR A 170 0.00 -19.79 4.82
C THR A 170 1.27 -20.12 5.59
N SER A 171 1.82 -21.33 5.41
CA SER A 171 3.11 -21.78 5.92
C SER A 171 3.97 -22.48 4.88
N ASP A 172 3.57 -22.43 3.61
CA ASP A 172 4.17 -23.15 2.49
C ASP A 172 4.44 -22.26 1.26
N GLY A 173 4.64 -20.95 1.47
CA GLY A 173 4.92 -20.01 0.40
C GLY A 173 3.68 -19.61 -0.41
N GLY A 174 2.51 -19.65 0.23
CA GLY A 174 1.25 -19.28 -0.40
C GLY A 174 0.58 -20.39 -1.20
N GLN A 175 1.11 -21.62 -1.18
CA GLN A 175 0.53 -22.76 -1.91
C GLN A 175 -0.82 -23.20 -1.35
N THR A 176 -0.98 -23.10 -0.02
CA THR A 176 -2.25 -23.36 0.66
C THR A 176 -2.54 -22.29 1.71
N TRP A 177 -3.82 -22.00 1.92
CA TRP A 177 -4.27 -20.97 2.85
C TRP A 177 -5.37 -21.50 3.76
N HIS A 178 -5.33 -21.12 5.04
CA HIS A 178 -6.27 -21.56 6.07
C HIS A 178 -6.79 -20.36 6.85
N VAL A 179 -8.09 -20.37 7.15
CA VAL A 179 -8.72 -19.35 8.01
C VAL A 179 -8.17 -19.47 9.42
N VAL A 180 -7.68 -18.36 9.96
CA VAL A 180 -7.25 -18.24 11.36
C VAL A 180 -8.47 -18.08 12.25
N ASP A 181 -8.49 -18.74 13.43
CA ASP A 181 -9.59 -18.60 14.39
C ASP A 181 -9.76 -17.12 14.80
N PRO A 182 -10.94 -16.53 14.56
CA PRO A 182 -11.19 -15.13 14.89
C PRO A 182 -11.34 -14.86 16.40
N ALA A 183 -11.21 -15.86 17.29
CA ALA A 183 -11.32 -15.66 18.75
C ALA A 183 -10.33 -14.60 19.26
N GLY A 184 -9.10 -14.57 18.72
CA GLY A 184 -8.06 -13.62 19.06
C GLY A 184 -8.17 -12.23 18.39
N MET A 185 -9.18 -11.98 17.57
CA MET A 185 -9.40 -10.71 16.87
C MET A 185 -10.35 -9.82 17.66
N PRO A 186 -9.97 -8.54 17.97
CA PRO A 186 -10.88 -7.55 18.51
C PRO A 186 -12.03 -7.24 17.53
N PRO A 187 -13.21 -6.83 18.04
CA PRO A 187 -14.33 -6.50 17.16
C PRO A 187 -14.04 -5.26 16.31
N ALA A 188 -14.54 -5.27 15.09
CA ALA A 188 -14.61 -4.10 14.22
C ALA A 188 -15.64 -3.10 14.75
N LEU A 189 -15.43 -1.83 14.46
CA LEU A 189 -16.45 -0.79 14.65
C LEU A 189 -17.51 -0.87 13.55
N ALA A 190 -18.69 -0.32 13.80
CA ALA A 190 -19.73 -0.26 12.78
C ALA A 190 -19.23 0.48 11.53
N GLY A 191 -19.27 -0.17 10.38
CA GLY A 191 -18.80 0.36 9.10
C GLY A 191 -17.28 0.40 8.92
N GLU A 192 -16.49 -0.19 9.81
CA GLU A 192 -15.04 -0.27 9.68
C GLU A 192 -14.63 -1.33 8.64
N PHE A 193 -13.65 -0.98 7.81
CA PHE A 193 -13.08 -1.84 6.78
C PHE A 193 -11.62 -1.44 6.48
N ALA A 194 -10.89 -2.30 5.77
CA ALA A 194 -9.57 -2.00 5.25
C ALA A 194 -9.65 -1.36 3.85
N PHE A 195 -8.55 -0.77 3.39
CA PHE A 195 -8.50 -0.13 2.07
C PHE A 195 -7.53 -0.87 1.15
N ALA A 196 -8.05 -1.56 0.15
CA ALA A 196 -7.26 -2.20 -0.91
C ALA A 196 -6.67 -1.16 -1.88
N ALA A 197 -5.90 -0.21 -1.36
CA ALA A 197 -5.39 0.93 -2.14
C ALA A 197 -4.09 0.61 -2.86
N SER A 198 -3.19 -0.16 -2.23
CA SER A 198 -1.81 -0.36 -2.67
C SER A 198 -1.16 -1.69 -2.23
N GLY A 199 -1.93 -2.65 -1.70
CA GLY A 199 -1.40 -3.84 -1.03
C GLY A 199 -0.85 -3.59 0.39
N GLN A 200 -0.54 -2.35 0.74
CA GLN A 200 0.16 -2.01 1.99
C GLN A 200 -0.76 -1.78 3.19
N CYS A 201 -2.04 -2.18 3.13
CA CYS A 201 -2.94 -2.10 4.27
C CYS A 201 -2.59 -3.13 5.37
N LEU A 202 -1.85 -4.19 5.04
CA LEU A 202 -1.28 -5.17 5.94
C LEU A 202 0.25 -5.15 5.78
N ALA A 203 0.98 -5.09 6.89
CA ALA A 203 2.44 -5.04 6.90
C ALA A 203 3.02 -6.01 7.94
N SER A 204 4.24 -6.49 7.72
CA SER A 204 5.00 -7.32 8.67
C SER A 204 6.36 -6.72 9.00
N ASP A 205 7.00 -7.21 10.08
CA ASP A 205 8.38 -6.89 10.44
C ASP A 205 9.39 -7.92 9.89
N HIS A 206 8.93 -8.81 9.00
CA HIS A 206 9.66 -9.98 8.54
C HIS A 206 10.12 -10.93 9.66
N GLY A 207 9.38 -10.91 10.78
CA GLY A 207 9.65 -11.72 11.96
C GLY A 207 8.40 -12.40 12.49
N ARG A 208 7.76 -11.76 13.48
CA ARG A 208 6.54 -12.28 14.12
C ARG A 208 5.43 -11.26 14.21
N SER A 209 5.74 -9.98 14.03
CA SER A 209 4.77 -8.91 14.17
C SER A 209 4.12 -8.59 12.84
N ALA A 210 2.82 -8.32 12.88
CA ALA A 210 2.03 -7.84 11.76
C ALA A 210 1.10 -6.72 12.21
N TRP A 211 0.77 -5.84 11.27
CA TRP A 211 -0.13 -4.71 11.51
C TRP A 211 -1.05 -4.53 10.30
N PHE A 212 -2.31 -4.20 10.55
CA PHE A 212 -3.18 -3.72 9.47
C PHE A 212 -3.93 -2.45 9.86
N GLY A 213 -4.15 -1.59 8.87
CA GLY A 213 -4.81 -0.30 9.00
C GLY A 213 -6.25 -0.33 8.50
N THR A 214 -7.12 0.46 9.14
CA THR A 214 -8.54 0.53 8.84
C THR A 214 -9.04 1.96 8.72
N GLY A 215 -10.28 2.11 8.30
CA GLY A 215 -11.07 3.33 8.31
C GLY A 215 -12.53 3.01 8.06
N GLY A 216 -13.31 3.95 7.52
CA GLY A 216 -14.73 3.73 7.25
C GLY A 216 -15.65 3.82 8.46
N GLY A 217 -15.18 3.43 9.64
CA GLY A 217 -15.89 3.51 10.91
C GLY A 217 -15.72 4.89 11.60
N ALA A 218 -16.04 4.93 12.89
CA ALA A 218 -15.93 6.15 13.70
C ALA A 218 -14.47 6.61 13.88
N GLU A 219 -13.52 5.70 13.80
CA GLU A 219 -12.07 5.95 13.99
C GLU A 219 -11.26 5.13 12.99
N ALA A 220 -10.12 5.67 12.54
CA ALA A 220 -9.09 4.93 11.83
C ALA A 220 -8.17 4.26 12.86
N ARG A 221 -8.05 2.94 12.79
CA ARG A 221 -7.36 2.13 13.79
C ARG A 221 -6.27 1.29 13.16
N VAL A 222 -5.25 0.94 13.96
CA VAL A 222 -4.26 -0.09 13.59
C VAL A 222 -4.43 -1.28 14.50
N PHE A 223 -4.62 -2.44 13.91
CA PHE A 223 -4.57 -3.74 14.56
C PHE A 223 -3.13 -4.24 14.52
N ARG A 224 -2.67 -4.83 15.62
CA ARG A 224 -1.31 -5.34 15.80
C ARG A 224 -1.33 -6.76 16.35
N SER A 225 -0.55 -7.63 15.72
CA SER A 225 -0.23 -8.98 16.19
C SER A 225 1.27 -9.08 16.50
N ASN A 226 1.65 -9.92 17.49
CA ASN A 226 3.04 -10.28 17.80
C ASN A 226 3.29 -11.80 17.69
N ASP A 227 2.35 -12.53 17.15
CA ASP A 227 2.35 -13.99 17.10
C ASP A 227 1.93 -14.54 15.71
N ARG A 228 2.29 -13.76 14.67
CA ARG A 228 1.97 -14.08 13.26
C ARG A 228 0.47 -14.22 13.01
N GLY A 229 -0.31 -13.24 13.53
CA GLY A 229 -1.73 -13.13 13.22
C GLY A 229 -2.66 -14.02 14.04
N GLN A 230 -2.17 -14.70 15.08
CA GLN A 230 -3.01 -15.54 15.93
C GLN A 230 -3.86 -14.71 16.90
N THR A 231 -3.26 -13.68 17.48
CA THR A 231 -3.96 -12.73 18.36
C THR A 231 -3.64 -11.29 17.97
N TRP A 232 -4.60 -10.40 18.19
CA TRP A 232 -4.52 -9.01 17.80
C TRP A 232 -4.90 -8.08 18.95
N SER A 233 -4.28 -6.93 18.99
CA SER A 233 -4.66 -5.75 19.77
C SER A 233 -4.93 -4.59 18.82
N VAL A 234 -5.68 -3.57 19.26
CA VAL A 234 -6.07 -2.46 18.39
C VAL A 234 -5.86 -1.12 19.08
N SER A 235 -5.44 -0.11 18.32
CA SER A 235 -5.22 1.27 18.78
C SER A 235 -5.73 2.28 17.76
N ALA A 236 -6.38 3.35 18.22
CA ALA A 236 -6.75 4.49 17.39
C ALA A 236 -5.51 5.30 16.98
N THR A 237 -5.54 5.91 15.79
CA THR A 237 -4.42 6.69 15.26
C THR A 237 -4.65 8.19 15.26
N GLY A 238 -5.90 8.65 15.32
CA GLY A 238 -6.27 10.02 15.09
C GLY A 238 -6.33 10.43 13.60
N ILE A 239 -5.96 9.54 12.67
CA ILE A 239 -6.15 9.77 11.23
C ILE A 239 -7.65 9.90 10.93
N LEU A 240 -7.98 10.80 9.99
CA LEU A 240 -9.34 11.01 9.51
C LEU A 240 -9.98 9.69 9.08
N SER A 241 -11.21 9.44 9.55
CA SER A 241 -11.99 8.25 9.19
C SER A 241 -13.37 8.63 8.66
N SER A 242 -13.74 8.09 7.52
CA SER A 242 -15.04 8.20 6.87
C SER A 242 -15.22 7.08 5.86
N PRO A 243 -16.38 6.93 5.19
CA PRO A 243 -16.54 5.92 4.13
C PRO A 243 -15.52 6.03 2.98
N SER A 244 -14.82 7.16 2.84
CA SER A 244 -13.77 7.38 1.84
C SER A 244 -12.40 7.73 2.45
N ALA A 245 -12.29 7.74 3.78
CA ALA A 245 -11.07 8.12 4.48
C ALA A 245 -10.65 7.10 5.53
N GLY A 246 -9.34 6.93 5.68
CA GLY A 246 -8.73 6.04 6.66
C GLY A 246 -7.27 5.82 6.38
N ILE A 247 -6.72 4.76 6.96
CA ILE A 247 -5.35 4.31 6.75
C ILE A 247 -5.30 3.46 5.48
N ASN A 248 -4.44 3.83 4.55
CA ASN A 248 -4.28 3.14 3.26
C ASN A 248 -2.98 2.33 3.18
N ALA A 249 -1.95 2.76 3.90
CA ALA A 249 -0.68 2.06 3.96
C ALA A 249 -0.03 2.15 5.33
N LEU A 250 0.68 1.10 5.69
CA LEU A 250 1.52 0.99 6.86
C LEU A 250 2.95 0.70 6.43
N ALA A 251 3.91 1.43 6.99
CA ALA A 251 5.33 1.20 6.77
C ALA A 251 6.05 1.09 8.11
N PHE A 252 6.70 -0.05 8.36
CA PHE A 252 7.47 -0.28 9.58
C PHE A 252 8.96 -0.37 9.30
N ASN A 253 9.77 0.21 10.19
CA ASN A 253 11.22 0.07 10.23
C ASN A 253 11.58 -0.68 11.52
N GLY A 254 11.67 -1.99 11.40
CA GLY A 254 11.72 -2.91 12.53
C GLY A 254 10.43 -2.91 13.36
N GLN A 255 10.50 -3.45 14.57
CA GLN A 255 9.31 -3.71 15.39
C GLN A 255 8.74 -2.47 16.08
N GLN A 256 9.50 -1.37 16.21
CA GLN A 256 9.14 -0.26 17.09
C GLN A 256 8.69 1.00 16.35
N ARG A 257 9.28 1.27 15.18
CA ARG A 257 9.01 2.51 14.44
C ARG A 257 8.12 2.23 13.26
N GLY A 258 6.98 2.91 13.19
CA GLY A 258 6.04 2.78 12.10
C GLY A 258 5.39 4.10 11.72
N LEU A 259 4.92 4.15 10.49
CA LEU A 259 4.06 5.19 9.93
C LEU A 259 2.78 4.55 9.42
N ALA A 260 1.67 5.22 9.68
CA ALA A 260 0.38 5.01 9.03
C ALA A 260 0.11 6.22 8.14
N VAL A 261 -0.20 5.98 6.89
CA VAL A 261 -0.53 7.03 5.92
C VAL A 261 -1.86 6.74 5.26
N GLY A 262 -2.59 7.80 4.89
CA GLY A 262 -3.90 7.63 4.30
C GLY A 262 -4.54 8.95 3.88
N GLY A 263 -5.73 9.21 4.39
CA GLY A 263 -6.55 10.39 4.09
C GLY A 263 -7.81 10.03 3.29
N ASP A 264 -8.43 11.03 2.70
CA ASP A 264 -9.68 10.91 1.95
C ASP A 264 -9.40 10.81 0.44
N PHE A 265 -9.64 9.64 -0.15
CA PHE A 265 -9.47 9.46 -1.60
C PHE A 265 -10.51 10.22 -2.43
N ALA A 266 -11.63 10.63 -1.84
CA ALA A 266 -12.63 11.47 -2.50
C ALA A 266 -12.25 12.97 -2.48
N ALA A 267 -11.31 13.36 -1.59
CA ALA A 267 -10.77 14.72 -1.50
C ALA A 267 -9.23 14.69 -1.46
N PRO A 268 -8.55 14.17 -2.51
CA PRO A 268 -7.14 13.82 -2.46
C PRO A 268 -6.20 15.01 -2.26
N THR A 269 -6.63 16.23 -2.57
CA THR A 269 -5.85 17.48 -2.40
C THR A 269 -6.13 18.20 -1.09
N ALA A 270 -7.06 17.68 -0.27
CA ALA A 270 -7.48 18.30 0.98
C ALA A 270 -7.76 17.22 2.04
N SER A 271 -6.73 16.52 2.45
CA SER A 271 -6.77 15.42 3.43
C SER A 271 -5.90 15.76 4.64
N PRO A 272 -6.36 16.60 5.57
CA PRO A 272 -5.66 16.85 6.82
C PRO A 272 -5.69 15.58 7.71
N ASP A 273 -4.82 15.54 8.73
CA ASP A 273 -4.76 14.43 9.69
C ASP A 273 -4.65 13.04 9.03
N ASN A 274 -3.81 12.94 8.02
CA ASN A 274 -3.66 11.78 7.15
C ASN A 274 -2.40 10.95 7.44
N PHE A 275 -1.56 11.38 8.39
CA PHE A 275 -0.35 10.67 8.81
C PHE A 275 -0.30 10.52 10.33
N ALA A 276 0.04 9.32 10.79
CA ALA A 276 0.36 9.04 12.20
C ALA A 276 1.64 8.23 12.32
N SER A 277 2.37 8.41 13.41
CA SER A 277 3.61 7.69 13.70
C SER A 277 3.55 6.96 15.03
N THR A 278 4.28 5.86 15.13
CA THR A 278 4.50 5.11 16.36
C THR A 278 5.99 4.91 16.63
N ARG A 279 6.36 4.79 17.90
CA ARG A 279 7.71 4.42 18.37
C ARG A 279 7.71 3.22 19.33
N ASN A 280 6.55 2.60 19.50
CA ASN A 280 6.35 1.46 20.39
C ASN A 280 5.60 0.31 19.68
N GLY A 281 5.84 0.18 18.38
CA GLY A 281 5.32 -0.89 17.56
C GLY A 281 3.81 -0.85 17.34
N GLY A 282 3.20 0.33 17.36
CA GLY A 282 1.76 0.47 17.15
C GLY A 282 0.91 0.32 18.41
N SER A 283 1.55 0.26 19.61
CA SER A 283 0.78 0.29 20.86
C SER A 283 0.10 1.63 21.11
N THR A 284 0.71 2.71 20.63
CA THR A 284 0.13 4.06 20.57
C THR A 284 0.58 4.77 19.30
N TRP A 285 -0.25 5.68 18.84
CA TRP A 285 0.00 6.48 17.63
C TRP A 285 -0.16 7.97 17.93
N GLN A 286 0.56 8.79 17.18
CA GLN A 286 0.46 10.24 17.24
C GLN A 286 0.37 10.79 15.82
N LEU A 287 -0.55 11.71 15.59
CA LEU A 287 -0.60 12.45 14.33
C LEU A 287 0.73 13.18 14.09
N VAL A 288 1.14 13.26 12.83
CA VAL A 288 2.37 13.93 12.41
C VAL A 288 2.02 15.37 12.04
N PRO A 289 2.36 16.37 12.88
CA PRO A 289 2.11 17.77 12.56
C PRO A 289 2.92 18.20 11.34
N GLY A 290 2.28 18.89 10.39
CA GLY A 290 2.96 19.39 9.18
C GLY A 290 3.24 18.30 8.14
N ALA A 291 2.62 17.13 8.24
CA ALA A 291 2.55 16.17 7.14
C ALA A 291 1.85 16.81 5.93
N PRO A 292 2.15 16.37 4.69
CA PRO A 292 1.44 16.86 3.52
C PRO A 292 -0.06 16.67 3.67
N PRO A 293 -0.90 17.73 3.55
CA PRO A 293 -2.34 17.62 3.76
C PRO A 293 -3.05 17.04 2.52
N GLU A 294 -2.51 15.96 1.98
CA GLU A 294 -2.99 15.30 0.78
C GLU A 294 -3.05 13.79 0.98
N TYR A 295 -3.95 13.15 0.26
CA TYR A 295 -4.11 11.70 0.28
C TYR A 295 -2.83 10.97 -0.16
N ARG A 296 -2.39 10.00 0.65
CA ARG A 296 -1.29 9.09 0.33
C ARG A 296 -1.75 7.63 0.48
N SER A 297 -1.46 6.83 -0.54
CA SER A 297 -1.89 5.43 -0.61
C SER A 297 -0.77 4.43 -0.44
N GLY A 298 0.49 4.86 -0.49
CA GLY A 298 1.64 4.00 -0.31
C GLY A 298 2.75 4.67 0.48
N ALA A 299 3.53 3.90 1.23
CA ALA A 299 4.71 4.38 1.95
C ALA A 299 5.77 3.30 2.09
N ALA A 300 7.05 3.67 2.00
CA ALA A 300 8.18 2.75 2.21
C ALA A 300 9.36 3.45 2.87
N TRP A 301 10.02 2.75 3.79
CA TRP A 301 11.30 3.18 4.33
C TRP A 301 12.41 2.93 3.31
N VAL A 302 13.10 3.99 2.92
CA VAL A 302 14.25 3.93 2.02
C VAL A 302 15.48 3.43 2.79
N ASP A 303 15.63 3.93 4.02
CA ASP A 303 16.69 3.56 4.96
C ASP A 303 16.20 3.78 6.42
N GLY A 304 17.09 3.68 7.41
CA GLY A 304 16.73 3.85 8.83
C GLY A 304 16.18 5.24 9.21
N HIS A 305 16.24 6.24 8.32
CA HIS A 305 15.85 7.63 8.57
C HIS A 305 14.95 8.22 7.49
N SER A 306 15.10 7.77 6.26
CA SER A 306 14.38 8.29 5.10
C SER A 306 13.18 7.41 4.77
N VAL A 307 12.04 8.03 4.55
CA VAL A 307 10.79 7.38 4.18
C VAL A 307 10.10 8.18 3.06
N ILE A 308 9.49 7.47 2.13
CA ILE A 308 8.71 8.04 1.02
C ILE A 308 7.24 7.74 1.25
N ALA A 309 6.38 8.69 0.89
CA ALA A 309 4.94 8.49 0.77
C ALA A 309 4.48 8.91 -0.63
N VAL A 310 3.65 8.10 -1.26
CA VAL A 310 3.12 8.34 -2.60
C VAL A 310 1.60 8.33 -2.61
N GLY A 311 1.01 9.02 -3.56
CA GLY A 311 -0.44 9.08 -3.73
C GLY A 311 -0.86 9.66 -5.08
N LEU A 312 -2.16 9.88 -5.23
CA LEU A 312 -2.76 10.37 -6.48
C LEU A 312 -2.23 11.74 -6.92
N THR A 313 -1.78 12.56 -5.97
CA THR A 313 -1.42 13.95 -6.18
C THR A 313 0.08 14.20 -6.11
N GLY A 314 0.89 13.16 -5.85
CA GLY A 314 2.35 13.28 -5.84
C GLY A 314 3.04 12.39 -4.82
N SER A 315 4.35 12.67 -4.65
CA SER A 315 5.24 11.94 -3.76
C SER A 315 5.99 12.89 -2.84
N ASP A 316 6.10 12.50 -1.59
CA ASP A 316 6.83 13.24 -0.56
C ASP A 316 7.91 12.36 0.07
N VAL A 317 8.99 12.98 0.49
CA VAL A 317 10.07 12.33 1.23
C VAL A 317 10.27 13.01 2.58
N SER A 318 10.51 12.19 3.60
CA SER A 318 11.04 12.62 4.88
C SER A 318 12.43 12.03 5.08
N THR A 319 13.40 12.83 5.49
CA THR A 319 14.77 12.39 5.80
C THR A 319 15.03 12.35 7.30
N ASN A 320 14.01 12.53 8.13
CA ASN A 320 14.10 12.57 9.59
C ASN A 320 13.04 11.66 10.29
N GLY A 321 12.73 10.55 9.64
CA GLY A 321 11.86 9.53 10.20
C GLY A 321 10.38 9.88 10.24
N GLY A 322 9.92 10.64 9.25
CA GLY A 322 8.51 11.02 9.13
C GLY A 322 8.12 12.27 9.91
N THR A 323 9.11 13.03 10.45
CA THR A 323 8.83 14.23 11.25
C THR A 323 8.52 15.45 10.37
N THR A 324 9.29 15.65 9.30
CA THR A 324 9.03 16.68 8.30
C THR A 324 9.10 16.09 6.91
N TRP A 325 8.37 16.69 5.97
CA TRP A 325 8.18 16.18 4.64
C TRP A 325 8.50 17.23 3.58
N GLN A 326 9.02 16.77 2.46
CA GLN A 326 9.30 17.59 1.28
C GLN A 326 8.74 16.88 0.04
N ARG A 327 7.93 17.59 -0.74
CA ARG A 327 7.45 17.12 -2.02
C ARG A 327 8.56 17.07 -3.04
N PHE A 328 8.61 16.01 -3.86
CA PHE A 328 9.62 15.85 -4.91
C PHE A 328 9.07 15.38 -6.27
N ASP A 329 7.81 14.98 -6.33
CA ASP A 329 7.12 14.56 -7.57
C ASP A 329 5.62 14.89 -7.47
N ASP A 330 5.01 15.33 -8.58
CA ASP A 330 3.58 15.68 -8.68
C ASP A 330 2.75 14.63 -9.44
N GLY A 331 3.38 13.56 -9.92
CA GLY A 331 2.71 12.53 -10.68
C GLY A 331 1.95 11.54 -9.81
N SER A 332 0.89 10.95 -10.38
CA SER A 332 0.06 9.96 -9.68
C SER A 332 0.77 8.62 -9.57
N LEU A 333 1.02 8.20 -8.33
CA LEU A 333 1.47 6.87 -7.95
C LEU A 333 0.50 6.27 -6.92
N HIS A 334 0.46 4.94 -6.83
CA HIS A 334 -0.41 4.25 -5.88
C HIS A 334 0.35 3.59 -4.76
N THR A 335 1.51 3.03 -5.09
CA THR A 335 2.32 2.25 -4.15
C THR A 335 3.81 2.49 -4.38
N THR A 336 4.61 2.26 -3.34
CA THR A 336 6.08 2.30 -3.38
C THR A 336 6.64 1.22 -2.46
N ASP A 337 7.72 0.58 -2.87
CA ASP A 337 8.39 -0.44 -2.09
C ASP A 337 9.91 -0.33 -2.25
N CYS A 338 10.65 -0.70 -1.20
CA CYS A 338 12.11 -0.57 -1.13
C CYS A 338 12.74 -1.83 -0.55
N ALA A 339 13.35 -2.65 -1.40
CA ALA A 339 14.18 -3.78 -0.95
C ALA A 339 15.50 -3.32 -0.29
N SER A 340 15.99 -2.15 -0.65
CA SER A 340 17.19 -1.51 -0.09
C SER A 340 17.22 -0.02 -0.45
N PRO A 341 18.12 0.79 0.13
CA PRO A 341 18.24 2.23 -0.19
C PRO A 341 18.48 2.56 -1.65
N VAL A 342 18.94 1.61 -2.45
CA VAL A 342 19.18 1.78 -3.89
C VAL A 342 18.21 0.98 -4.76
N SER A 343 17.20 0.40 -4.15
CA SER A 343 16.23 -0.51 -4.78
C SER A 343 14.80 -0.14 -4.41
N CYS A 344 14.47 1.15 -4.52
CA CYS A 344 13.10 1.63 -4.32
C CYS A 344 12.39 1.79 -5.65
N TRP A 345 11.18 1.27 -5.72
CA TRP A 345 10.30 1.32 -6.87
C TRP A 345 8.96 1.95 -6.50
N ALA A 346 8.24 2.43 -7.51
CA ALA A 346 6.87 2.89 -7.36
C ALA A 346 6.05 2.51 -8.60
N SER A 347 4.75 2.31 -8.39
CA SER A 347 3.81 2.06 -9.49
C SER A 347 2.51 2.85 -9.30
N GLY A 348 1.76 3.05 -10.40
CA GLY A 348 0.61 3.95 -10.36
C GLY A 348 -0.35 3.82 -11.53
N ALA A 349 -1.08 4.90 -11.77
CA ALA A 349 -2.09 4.98 -12.81
C ALA A 349 -1.47 4.90 -14.21
N ASN A 350 -2.26 4.42 -15.18
CA ASN A 350 -1.90 4.36 -16.59
C ASN A 350 -0.58 3.59 -16.86
N GLY A 351 -0.34 2.54 -16.10
CA GLY A 351 0.85 1.71 -16.25
C GLY A 351 2.14 2.38 -15.80
N ARG A 352 2.09 3.52 -15.08
CA ARG A 352 3.29 4.18 -14.58
C ARG A 352 4.05 3.26 -13.64
N ALA A 353 5.33 3.04 -13.92
CA ALA A 353 6.28 2.42 -13.01
C ALA A 353 7.58 3.23 -13.04
N ALA A 354 8.25 3.33 -11.91
CA ALA A 354 9.45 4.14 -11.77
C ALA A 354 10.37 3.56 -10.68
N TYR A 355 11.67 3.87 -10.77
CA TYR A 355 12.61 3.65 -9.67
C TYR A 355 13.14 4.97 -9.11
N LEU A 356 13.52 4.95 -7.83
CA LEU A 356 14.01 6.13 -7.15
C LEU A 356 15.46 6.45 -7.56
N VAL A 357 15.73 7.73 -7.82
CA VAL A 357 17.06 8.33 -7.99
C VAL A 357 17.30 9.31 -6.84
N ARG A 358 18.52 9.24 -6.27
CA ARG A 358 18.96 10.09 -5.14
C ARG A 358 20.21 10.86 -5.50
#